data_c7f567a7f1b606542f17276d569e3560
#
_entry.id   c7f567a7f1b606542f17276d569e3560
#
_cell.length_a   1.000
_cell.length_b   1.000
_cell.length_c   1.000
_cell.angle_alpha   90.00
_cell.angle_beta   90.00
_cell.angle_gamma   90.00
#
_symmetry.space_group_name_H-M   'P 1'
#
loop_
_entity.id
_entity.type
_entity.pdbx_description
1 polymer ?
#
loop_
_entity_poly.entity_id
_entity_poly.type
_entity_poly.pdbx_seq_one_letter_code
_entity_poly.pdbx_strand_id
1 'polypeptide(L)'
;MHFASDRITIIQVRQVHPRSGCPVSISLELLGDRWSLLIVRDLMVRGYQTYKEFLLSGEGIATNILADRLQKLEAAGIIMAEGAGDDGRRIHYRLTEKGIGLAPVVLELLLWAARHESTSAPCGLIDHLAGNREAVLAETWRRWRNRDLTPLIPPFRDQAAN
;
A
#
# COMPACT_ATOMS: atom_id res chain seq x y z
N MET A 1 39.06 15.68 -26.55
CA MET A 1 38.05 14.64 -26.29
C MET A 1 37.88 14.54 -24.78
N HIS A 2 36.81 15.17 -24.25
CA HIS A 2 36.48 15.11 -22.83
C HIS A 2 35.32 14.13 -22.67
N PHE A 3 35.59 13.03 -22.01
CA PHE A 3 34.55 12.11 -21.57
C PHE A 3 33.86 12.69 -20.33
N ALA A 4 32.61 13.07 -20.47
CA ALA A 4 31.75 13.42 -19.36
C ALA A 4 31.47 12.17 -18.54
N SER A 5 31.92 12.19 -17.29
CA SER A 5 31.66 11.14 -16.29
C SER A 5 30.23 11.28 -15.79
N ASP A 6 29.35 10.42 -16.26
CA ASP A 6 27.99 10.29 -15.73
C ASP A 6 28.06 9.87 -14.27
N ARG A 7 27.71 10.80 -13.39
CA ARG A 7 27.52 10.52 -11.96
C ARG A 7 26.22 9.76 -11.79
N ILE A 8 26.31 8.45 -11.80
CA ILE A 8 25.25 7.60 -11.28
C ILE A 8 25.16 7.89 -9.78
N THR A 9 24.13 8.64 -9.38
CA THR A 9 23.80 8.85 -7.97
C THR A 9 23.32 7.51 -7.42
N ILE A 10 24.23 6.78 -6.78
CA ILE A 10 23.87 5.59 -6.02
C ILE A 10 23.04 6.08 -4.83
N ILE A 11 21.71 5.90 -4.93
CA ILE A 11 20.82 6.07 -3.79
C ILE A 11 21.25 5.00 -2.78
N GLN A 12 21.96 5.43 -1.74
CA GLN A 12 22.28 4.57 -0.61
C GLN A 12 20.97 4.17 0.06
N VAL A 13 20.52 2.97 -0.25
CA VAL A 13 19.46 2.30 0.51
C VAL A 13 19.98 2.21 1.94
N ARG A 14 19.41 3.02 2.83
CA ARG A 14 19.72 3.03 4.24
C ARG A 14 19.47 1.62 4.77
N GLN A 15 20.51 0.85 4.97
CA GLN A 15 20.40 -0.47 5.59
C GLN A 15 19.84 -0.26 7.00
N VAL A 16 18.58 -0.58 7.19
CA VAL A 16 17.97 -0.66 8.51
C VAL A 16 18.63 -1.86 9.18
N HIS A 17 19.54 -1.62 10.13
CA HIS A 17 20.03 -2.68 10.98
C HIS A 17 18.87 -3.11 11.89
N PRO A 18 18.29 -4.29 11.68
CA PRO A 18 17.13 -4.71 12.47
C PRO A 18 17.56 -4.90 13.93
N ARG A 19 16.73 -4.44 14.87
CA ARG A 19 16.96 -4.63 16.33
C ARG A 19 17.04 -6.10 16.72
N SER A 20 16.42 -6.97 15.94
CA SER A 20 16.44 -8.41 16.12
C SER A 20 16.33 -9.13 14.77
N GLY A 21 16.71 -10.42 14.73
CA GLY A 21 16.49 -11.30 13.56
C GLY A 21 15.06 -11.82 13.42
N CYS A 22 14.14 -11.43 14.31
CA CYS A 22 12.75 -11.89 14.26
C CYS A 22 12.02 -11.29 13.03
N PRO A 23 11.42 -12.12 12.15
CA PRO A 23 10.72 -11.62 10.96
C PRO A 23 9.59 -10.63 11.29
N VAL A 24 8.86 -10.85 12.39
CA VAL A 24 7.80 -9.92 12.83
C VAL A 24 8.39 -8.58 13.23
N SER A 25 9.51 -8.57 13.98
CA SER A 25 10.20 -7.34 14.38
C SER A 25 10.69 -6.56 13.15
N ILE A 26 11.29 -7.23 12.17
CA ILE A 26 11.74 -6.63 10.92
C ILE A 26 10.55 -6.04 10.14
N SER A 27 9.43 -6.74 10.07
CA SER A 27 8.22 -6.24 9.41
C SER A 27 7.69 -4.97 10.08
N LEU A 28 7.72 -4.91 11.41
CA LEU A 28 7.27 -3.74 12.16
C LEU A 28 8.21 -2.53 12.02
N GLU A 29 9.51 -2.72 11.78
CA GLU A 29 10.41 -1.61 11.45
C GLU A 29 10.03 -0.94 10.10
N LEU A 30 9.43 -1.69 9.18
CA LEU A 30 9.01 -1.20 7.87
C LEU A 30 7.56 -0.70 7.84
N LEU A 31 6.68 -1.37 8.59
CA LEU A 31 5.22 -1.24 8.47
C LEU A 31 4.54 -0.91 9.80
N GLY A 32 5.28 -0.79 10.90
CA GLY A 32 4.74 -0.68 12.25
C GLY A 32 4.12 0.69 12.60
N ASP A 33 4.00 1.58 11.64
CA ASP A 33 3.26 2.83 11.80
C ASP A 33 1.82 2.71 11.25
N ARG A 34 0.95 3.59 11.71
CA ARG A 34 -0.46 3.61 11.31
C ARG A 34 -0.67 3.73 9.79
N TRP A 35 0.19 4.45 9.09
CA TRP A 35 -0.08 4.93 7.73
C TRP A 35 0.42 4.01 6.63
N SER A 36 1.52 3.31 6.86
CA SER A 36 2.17 2.48 5.84
C SER A 36 1.24 1.40 5.29
N LEU A 37 0.57 0.64 6.15
CA LEU A 37 -0.38 -0.39 5.71
C LEU A 37 -1.66 0.20 5.11
N LEU A 38 -2.08 1.40 5.51
CA LEU A 38 -3.22 2.08 4.89
C LEU A 38 -2.91 2.51 3.45
N ILE A 39 -1.70 3.01 3.18
CA ILE A 39 -1.25 3.34 1.82
C ILE A 39 -1.17 2.07 0.96
N VAL A 40 -0.61 0.98 1.49
CA VAL A 40 -0.56 -0.33 0.80
C VAL A 40 -1.97 -0.83 0.49
N ARG A 41 -2.90 -0.74 1.44
CA ARG A 41 -4.32 -1.07 1.24
C ARG A 41 -4.93 -0.24 0.10
N ASP A 42 -4.71 1.05 0.09
CA ASP A 42 -5.30 1.95 -0.91
C ASP A 42 -4.80 1.64 -2.32
N LEU A 43 -3.51 1.37 -2.47
CA LEU A 43 -2.93 0.91 -3.73
C LEU A 43 -3.48 -0.46 -4.18
N MET A 44 -3.65 -1.39 -3.23
CA MET A 44 -4.01 -2.78 -3.49
C MET A 44 -5.50 -2.98 -3.74
N VAL A 45 -6.33 -2.34 -2.90
CA VAL A 45 -7.74 -2.65 -2.77
C VAL A 45 -8.63 -1.58 -3.38
N ARG A 46 -8.24 -0.31 -3.29
CA ARG A 46 -9.01 0.85 -3.76
C ARG A 46 -8.59 1.34 -5.14
N GLY A 47 -7.44 0.89 -5.66
CA GLY A 47 -6.90 1.30 -6.95
C GLY A 47 -6.33 2.73 -6.95
N TYR A 48 -6.05 3.31 -5.78
CA TYR A 48 -5.46 4.64 -5.67
C TYR A 48 -4.00 4.61 -6.14
N GLN A 49 -3.56 5.66 -6.81
CA GLN A 49 -2.20 5.75 -7.35
C GLN A 49 -1.54 7.10 -7.12
N THR A 50 -2.30 8.14 -6.79
CA THR A 50 -1.78 9.50 -6.73
C THR A 50 -1.76 10.03 -5.30
N TYR A 51 -0.83 10.96 -5.05
CA TYR A 51 -0.73 11.65 -3.77
C TYR A 51 -2.07 12.26 -3.32
N LYS A 52 -2.81 12.85 -4.27
CA LYS A 52 -4.11 13.46 -4.00
C LYS A 52 -5.15 12.42 -3.55
N GLU A 53 -5.18 11.26 -4.18
CA GLU A 53 -6.12 10.18 -3.81
C GLU A 53 -5.85 9.68 -2.39
N PHE A 54 -4.58 9.53 -2.00
CA PHE A 54 -4.24 9.14 -0.63
C PHE A 54 -4.68 10.18 0.41
N LEU A 55 -4.51 11.48 0.12
CA LEU A 55 -5.01 12.55 1.00
C LEU A 55 -6.53 12.51 1.17
N LEU A 56 -7.25 12.12 0.11
CA LEU A 56 -8.71 12.06 0.07
C LEU A 56 -9.25 10.68 0.50
N SER A 57 -8.40 9.79 1.00
CA SER A 57 -8.80 8.41 1.37
C SER A 57 -9.78 8.31 2.54
N GLY A 58 -10.03 9.42 3.24
CA GLY A 58 -10.91 9.48 4.41
C GLY A 58 -10.22 9.20 5.74
N GLU A 59 -8.93 8.85 5.72
CA GLU A 59 -8.18 8.50 6.94
C GLU A 59 -7.59 9.73 7.67
N GLY A 60 -7.61 10.91 7.05
CA GLY A 60 -7.12 12.15 7.66
C GLY A 60 -5.60 12.24 7.78
N ILE A 61 -4.84 11.62 6.89
CA ILE A 61 -3.38 11.72 6.89
C ILE A 61 -2.92 13.14 6.56
N ALA A 62 -1.98 13.68 7.35
CA ALA A 62 -1.37 14.97 7.06
C ALA A 62 -0.39 14.89 5.89
N THR A 63 -0.26 15.98 5.12
CA THR A 63 0.55 16.04 3.90
C THR A 63 2.02 15.67 4.14
N ASN A 64 2.64 16.19 5.20
CA ASN A 64 4.03 15.89 5.55
C ASN A 64 4.22 14.42 5.94
N ILE A 65 3.24 13.83 6.63
CA ILE A 65 3.29 12.41 7.01
C ILE A 65 3.15 11.53 5.77
N LEU A 66 2.21 11.85 4.87
CA LEU A 66 2.06 11.11 3.63
C LEU A 66 3.34 11.12 2.79
N ALA A 67 3.96 12.29 2.62
CA ALA A 67 5.21 12.41 1.87
C ALA A 67 6.33 11.55 2.49
N ASP A 68 6.50 11.60 3.81
CA ASP A 68 7.49 10.79 4.53
C ASP A 68 7.21 9.28 4.38
N ARG A 69 5.95 8.86 4.47
CA ARG A 69 5.60 7.44 4.33
C ARG A 69 5.80 6.92 2.92
N LEU A 70 5.41 7.67 1.89
CA LEU A 70 5.66 7.30 0.50
C LEU A 70 7.16 7.13 0.23
N GLN A 71 7.98 8.08 0.70
CA GLN A 71 9.44 7.99 0.57
C GLN A 71 10.01 6.75 1.28
N LYS A 72 9.55 6.44 2.48
CA LYS A 72 9.99 5.25 3.24
C LYS A 72 9.57 3.94 2.59
N LEU A 73 8.33 3.86 2.11
CA LEU A 73 7.84 2.67 1.41
C LEU A 73 8.58 2.44 0.10
N GLU A 74 8.93 3.52 -0.63
CA GLU A 74 9.73 3.44 -1.84
C GLU A 74 11.16 3.00 -1.53
N ALA A 75 11.80 3.60 -0.54
CA ALA A 75 13.14 3.20 -0.10
C ALA A 75 13.20 1.74 0.40
N ALA A 76 12.11 1.22 0.97
CA ALA A 76 11.98 -0.18 1.37
C ALA A 76 11.66 -1.12 0.19
N GLY A 77 11.46 -0.60 -1.01
CA GLY A 77 11.10 -1.37 -2.20
C GLY A 77 9.70 -1.98 -2.14
N ILE A 78 8.79 -1.41 -1.33
CA ILE A 78 7.39 -1.86 -1.22
C ILE A 78 6.54 -1.21 -2.31
N ILE A 79 6.80 0.05 -2.61
CA ILE A 79 6.17 0.77 -3.71
C ILE A 79 7.24 1.30 -4.67
N MET A 80 6.81 1.69 -5.84
CA MET A 80 7.61 2.43 -6.82
C MET A 80 6.84 3.64 -7.31
N ALA A 81 7.55 4.74 -7.58
CA ALA A 81 7.02 5.89 -8.25
C ALA A 81 7.21 5.73 -9.78
N GLU A 82 6.15 5.87 -10.53
CA GLU A 82 6.19 5.88 -12.00
C GLU A 82 5.84 7.32 -12.46
N GLY A 83 6.67 7.90 -13.35
CA GLY A 83 6.33 9.16 -14.00
C GLY A 83 5.11 8.97 -14.91
N ALA A 84 4.18 9.91 -14.92
CA ALA A 84 3.12 9.91 -15.91
C ALA A 84 3.71 10.41 -17.23
N GLY A 85 3.96 9.51 -18.19
CA GLY A 85 4.29 9.77 -19.60
C GLY A 85 4.82 11.16 -19.96
N ASP A 86 4.62 11.63 -21.17
CA ASP A 86 5.14 12.91 -21.71
C ASP A 86 4.80 14.19 -20.91
N ASP A 87 3.87 14.15 -19.96
CA ASP A 87 3.44 15.32 -19.19
C ASP A 87 4.27 15.56 -17.91
N GLY A 88 5.13 14.65 -17.48
CA GLY A 88 6.15 14.81 -16.42
C GLY A 88 5.67 15.33 -15.04
N ARG A 89 4.37 15.64 -14.90
CA ARG A 89 3.81 16.38 -13.76
C ARG A 89 3.05 15.54 -12.75
N ARG A 90 2.67 14.30 -13.07
CA ARG A 90 1.94 13.44 -12.15
C ARG A 90 2.76 12.19 -11.83
N ILE A 91 3.09 12.03 -10.59
CA ILE A 91 3.70 10.81 -10.07
C ILE A 91 2.56 9.84 -9.74
N HIS A 92 2.64 8.62 -10.26
CA HIS A 92 1.80 7.51 -9.91
C HIS A 92 2.60 6.52 -9.08
N TYR A 93 2.04 6.08 -7.99
CA TYR A 93 2.63 5.06 -7.13
C TYR A 93 2.02 3.69 -7.45
N ARG A 94 2.84 2.67 -7.38
CA ARG A 94 2.44 1.29 -7.60
C ARG A 94 3.13 0.37 -6.61
N LEU A 95 2.45 -0.71 -6.22
CA LEU A 95 3.10 -1.78 -5.47
C LEU A 95 4.12 -2.51 -6.33
N THR A 96 5.28 -2.81 -5.76
CA THR A 96 6.23 -3.76 -6.32
C THR A 96 5.75 -5.19 -6.07
N GLU A 97 6.48 -6.20 -6.56
CA GLU A 97 6.21 -7.60 -6.20
C GLU A 97 6.33 -7.85 -4.69
N LYS A 98 7.30 -7.21 -4.04
CA LYS A 98 7.42 -7.21 -2.58
C LYS A 98 6.19 -6.58 -1.91
N GLY A 99 5.67 -5.49 -2.47
CA GLY A 99 4.51 -4.79 -1.95
C GLY A 99 3.22 -5.58 -2.08
N ILE A 100 2.95 -6.19 -3.25
CA ILE A 100 1.76 -7.03 -3.41
C ILE A 100 1.82 -8.30 -2.56
N GLY A 101 3.02 -8.76 -2.20
CA GLY A 101 3.23 -9.83 -1.23
C GLY A 101 2.62 -9.58 0.15
N LEU A 102 2.23 -8.33 0.46
CA LEU A 102 1.49 -7.97 1.68
C LEU A 102 -0.01 -8.26 1.59
N ALA A 103 -0.54 -8.74 0.47
CA ALA A 103 -1.96 -9.01 0.32
C ALA A 103 -2.54 -9.94 1.42
N PRO A 104 -1.87 -11.05 1.81
CA PRO A 104 -2.36 -11.87 2.91
C PRO A 104 -2.40 -11.11 4.25
N VAL A 105 -1.41 -10.25 4.51
CA VAL A 105 -1.36 -9.46 5.75
C VAL A 105 -2.53 -8.48 5.83
N VAL A 106 -2.80 -7.76 4.75
CA VAL A 106 -3.91 -6.79 4.68
C VAL A 106 -5.25 -7.51 4.83
N LEU A 107 -5.43 -8.66 4.16
CA LEU A 107 -6.65 -9.47 4.27
C LEU A 107 -6.87 -9.97 5.70
N GLU A 108 -5.87 -10.52 6.34
CA GLU A 108 -6.02 -11.04 7.71
C GLU A 108 -6.23 -9.93 8.75
N LEU A 109 -5.61 -8.75 8.58
CA LEU A 109 -5.91 -7.59 9.43
C LEU A 109 -7.37 -7.15 9.30
N LEU A 110 -7.90 -7.11 8.07
CA LEU A 110 -9.30 -6.78 7.80
C LEU A 110 -10.23 -7.79 8.49
N LEU A 111 -9.98 -9.08 8.31
CA LEU A 111 -10.81 -10.15 8.87
C LEU A 111 -10.70 -10.20 10.40
N TRP A 112 -9.54 -9.96 10.95
CA TRP A 112 -9.33 -9.91 12.39
C TRP A 112 -10.12 -8.75 13.02
N ALA A 113 -9.97 -7.54 12.47
CA ALA A 113 -10.69 -6.37 12.97
C ALA A 113 -12.21 -6.53 12.86
N ALA A 114 -12.71 -7.08 11.73
CA ALA A 114 -14.14 -7.30 11.54
C ALA A 114 -14.75 -8.31 12.53
N ARG A 115 -13.93 -9.21 13.10
CA ARG A 115 -14.39 -10.20 14.11
C ARG A 115 -14.34 -9.71 15.55
N HIS A 116 -13.43 -8.80 15.84
CA HIS A 116 -13.09 -8.44 17.22
C HIS A 116 -13.44 -6.98 17.57
N GLU A 117 -13.66 -6.14 16.55
CA GLU A 117 -13.90 -4.72 16.74
C GLU A 117 -15.20 -4.28 16.05
N SER A 118 -15.75 -3.16 16.47
CA SER A 118 -16.88 -2.54 15.79
C SER A 118 -16.39 -1.87 14.50
N THR A 119 -16.87 -2.32 13.35
CA THR A 119 -16.49 -1.80 12.04
C THR A 119 -17.71 -1.52 11.18
N SER A 120 -17.57 -0.66 10.16
CA SER A 120 -18.60 -0.40 9.15
C SER A 120 -18.58 -1.40 7.99
N ALA A 121 -17.76 -2.45 8.07
CA ALA A 121 -17.66 -3.46 7.03
C ALA A 121 -18.94 -4.31 6.97
N PRO A 122 -19.59 -4.46 5.78
CA PRO A 122 -20.79 -5.29 5.64
C PRO A 122 -20.49 -6.76 5.99
N CYS A 123 -21.32 -7.37 6.86
CA CYS A 123 -21.14 -8.76 7.28
C CYS A 123 -21.03 -9.73 6.11
N GLY A 124 -21.89 -9.61 5.10
CA GLY A 124 -21.85 -10.47 3.91
C GLY A 124 -20.54 -10.37 3.11
N LEU A 125 -19.91 -9.21 3.07
CA LEU A 125 -18.58 -9.04 2.49
C LEU A 125 -17.52 -9.77 3.32
N ILE A 126 -17.57 -9.62 4.64
CA ILE A 126 -16.63 -10.29 5.55
C ILE A 126 -16.73 -11.81 5.45
N ASP A 127 -17.95 -12.35 5.41
CA ASP A 127 -18.20 -13.79 5.25
C ASP A 127 -17.68 -14.29 3.90
N HIS A 128 -17.90 -13.51 2.83
CA HIS A 128 -17.37 -13.83 1.51
C HIS A 128 -15.84 -13.87 1.50
N LEU A 129 -15.18 -12.84 2.02
CA LEU A 129 -13.72 -12.77 2.09
C LEU A 129 -13.14 -13.91 2.95
N ALA A 130 -13.78 -14.21 4.09
CA ALA A 130 -13.35 -15.27 4.99
C ALA A 130 -13.48 -16.66 4.37
N GLY A 131 -14.55 -16.90 3.62
CA GLY A 131 -14.81 -18.18 2.95
C GLY A 131 -14.02 -18.39 1.65
N ASN A 132 -13.48 -17.33 1.04
CA ASN A 132 -12.85 -17.39 -0.30
C ASN A 132 -11.43 -16.79 -0.32
N ARG A 133 -10.66 -16.95 0.76
CA ARG A 133 -9.32 -16.32 0.92
C ARG A 133 -8.40 -16.54 -0.28
N GLU A 134 -8.27 -17.78 -0.74
CA GLU A 134 -7.38 -18.10 -1.87
C GLU A 134 -7.82 -17.40 -3.16
N ALA A 135 -9.11 -17.42 -3.45
CA ALA A 135 -9.66 -16.76 -4.64
C ALA A 135 -9.48 -15.23 -4.58
N VAL A 136 -9.68 -14.64 -3.40
CA VAL A 136 -9.47 -13.19 -3.16
C VAL A 136 -8.00 -12.82 -3.37
N LEU A 137 -7.07 -13.59 -2.83
CA LEU A 137 -5.65 -13.36 -3.01
C LEU A 137 -5.24 -13.55 -4.48
N ALA A 138 -5.71 -14.59 -5.14
CA ALA A 138 -5.45 -14.83 -6.57
C ALA A 138 -5.94 -13.67 -7.44
N GLU A 139 -7.16 -13.17 -7.17
CA GLU A 139 -7.73 -12.02 -7.86
C GLU A 139 -6.93 -10.72 -7.59
N THR A 140 -6.48 -10.50 -6.37
CA THR A 140 -5.63 -9.37 -6.01
C THR A 140 -4.33 -9.37 -6.82
N TRP A 141 -3.68 -10.53 -6.92
CA TRP A 141 -2.47 -10.71 -7.73
C TRP A 141 -2.75 -10.55 -9.23
N ARG A 142 -3.87 -11.05 -9.74
CA ARG A 142 -4.28 -10.89 -11.14
C ARG A 142 -4.42 -9.42 -11.49
N ARG A 143 -5.15 -8.66 -10.67
CA ARG A 143 -5.35 -7.22 -10.86
C ARG A 143 -4.03 -6.46 -10.87
N TRP A 144 -3.17 -6.74 -9.90
CA TRP A 144 -1.86 -6.11 -9.83
C TRP A 144 -1.02 -6.37 -11.10
N ARG A 145 -0.96 -7.61 -11.59
CA ARG A 145 -0.23 -7.94 -12.83
C ARG A 145 -0.79 -7.25 -14.05
N ASN A 146 -2.11 -7.17 -14.14
CA ASN A 146 -2.82 -6.59 -15.29
C ASN A 146 -2.97 -5.06 -15.20
N ARG A 147 -2.45 -4.42 -14.15
CA ARG A 147 -2.64 -2.98 -13.87
C ARG A 147 -4.13 -2.58 -13.83
N ASP A 148 -4.97 -3.48 -13.35
CA ASP A 148 -6.40 -3.27 -13.20
C ASP A 148 -6.67 -2.47 -11.92
N LEU A 149 -7.09 -1.22 -12.06
CA LEU A 149 -7.34 -0.28 -10.98
C LEU A 149 -8.78 -0.32 -10.44
N THR A 150 -9.61 -1.22 -10.97
CA THR A 150 -10.97 -1.40 -10.44
C THR A 150 -10.89 -1.75 -8.96
N PRO A 151 -11.58 -1.02 -8.07
CA PRO A 151 -11.56 -1.33 -6.64
C PRO A 151 -11.99 -2.78 -6.38
N LEU A 152 -11.17 -3.51 -5.63
CA LEU A 152 -11.51 -4.87 -5.19
C LEU A 152 -12.60 -4.82 -4.10
N ILE A 153 -12.43 -3.86 -3.19
CA ILE A 153 -13.37 -3.56 -2.12
C ILE A 153 -13.56 -2.05 -2.12
N PRO A 154 -14.78 -1.55 -2.34
CA PRO A 154 -15.03 -0.12 -2.26
C PRO A 154 -14.82 0.40 -0.83
N PRO A 155 -14.50 1.70 -0.67
CA PRO A 155 -14.41 2.30 0.67
C PRO A 155 -15.71 2.08 1.44
N PHE A 156 -15.61 1.67 2.70
CA PHE A 156 -16.77 1.64 3.59
C PHE A 156 -17.19 3.08 3.88
N ARG A 157 -18.44 3.39 3.60
CA ARG A 157 -19.03 4.68 4.00
C ARG A 157 -19.49 4.53 5.44
N ASP A 158 -19.06 5.45 6.30
CA ASP A 158 -19.64 5.57 7.63
C ASP A 158 -21.14 5.76 7.46
N GLN A 159 -21.95 4.85 8.01
CA GLN A 159 -23.41 4.96 8.03
C GLN A 159 -23.89 6.04 9.03
N ALA A 160 -22.99 6.82 9.58
CA ALA A 160 -23.25 7.84 10.60
C ALA A 160 -23.49 9.24 10.02
N ALA A 161 -24.02 9.36 8.80
CA ALA A 161 -24.46 10.63 8.22
C ALA A 161 -25.89 10.49 7.67
N ASN A 162 -26.84 10.29 8.58
CA ASN A 162 -28.26 10.62 8.40
C ASN A 162 -28.82 11.16 9.71
#